data_fc4f654c954b1f3dcbabc46e9791965f
#
_entry.id   fc4f654c954b1f3dcbabc46e9791965f
#
_cell.length_a   1.000
_cell.length_b   1.000
_cell.length_c   1.000
_cell.angle_alpha   90.00
_cell.angle_beta   90.00
_cell.angle_gamma   90.00
#
_symmetry.space_group_name_H-M   'P 1'
#
loop_
_entity.id
_entity.type
_entity.pdbx_description
1 polymer ?
#
loop_
_entity_poly.entity_id
_entity_poly.type
_entity_poly.pdbx_seq_one_letter_code
_entity_poly.pdbx_strand_id
1 'polypeptide(L)'
;VSALPGALRLPVVCGAAEARAVLVRRLPGAATSATAVVHPYWWVRAGVRRTGLRRAGRGAGAGAGAGGGDPLGEIVDVLVDVYSGKGFIAAFEPHGEPVEEAEFVAALERTPIPEDDAVEVARNLLRTRVQRRWKLGMGYRVEIAEPVRGVLKPNWLVSGRDRTHAVQMLVDGLDGTHFVISAQAL
;
A
#
# COMPACT_ATOMS: atom_id res chain seq x y z
N VAL A 1 3.51 -25.19 3.95
CA VAL A 1 3.08 -23.98 3.24
C VAL A 1 1.80 -23.52 3.96
N SER A 2 1.87 -22.41 4.69
CA SER A 2 0.69 -21.85 5.37
C SER A 2 -0.20 -21.27 4.27
N ALA A 3 -1.47 -21.65 4.26
CA ALA A 3 -2.43 -21.06 3.33
C ALA A 3 -2.49 -19.54 3.58
N LEU A 4 -2.30 -18.74 2.54
CA LEU A 4 -2.46 -17.29 2.62
C LEU A 4 -3.92 -16.98 3.05
N PRO A 5 -4.15 -16.19 4.10
CA PRO A 5 -5.49 -15.71 4.37
C PRO A 5 -5.93 -14.86 3.17
N GLY A 6 -7.04 -15.19 2.56
CA GLY A 6 -7.57 -14.70 1.29
C GLY A 6 -7.05 -13.32 0.83
N ALA A 7 -6.62 -13.25 -0.41
CA ALA A 7 -6.19 -12.01 -1.03
C ALA A 7 -7.39 -11.08 -1.30
N LEU A 8 -7.14 -9.80 -1.55
CA LEU A 8 -8.16 -8.81 -1.90
C LEU A 8 -7.87 -8.21 -3.27
N ARG A 9 -8.92 -7.94 -4.03
CA ARG A 9 -8.86 -7.07 -5.22
C ARG A 9 -9.44 -5.72 -4.87
N LEU A 10 -8.63 -4.66 -4.96
CA LEU A 10 -9.11 -3.30 -4.72
C LEU A 10 -10.04 -2.84 -5.85
N PRO A 11 -11.03 -1.98 -5.54
CA PRO A 11 -11.96 -1.48 -6.53
C PRO A 11 -11.26 -0.56 -7.54
N VAL A 12 -11.78 -0.53 -8.76
CA VAL A 12 -11.38 0.46 -9.77
C VAL A 12 -12.18 1.74 -9.52
N VAL A 13 -11.53 2.80 -9.10
CA VAL A 13 -12.15 4.12 -8.88
C VAL A 13 -11.89 5.04 -10.07
N CYS A 14 -10.64 5.08 -10.56
CA CYS A 14 -10.28 5.78 -11.78
C CYS A 14 -10.46 4.85 -12.98
N GLY A 15 -11.41 5.15 -13.87
CA GLY A 15 -11.72 4.33 -15.03
C GLY A 15 -10.78 4.56 -16.21
N ALA A 16 -10.87 3.69 -17.24
CA ALA A 16 -10.03 3.76 -18.43
C ALA A 16 -10.13 5.11 -19.19
N ALA A 17 -11.31 5.74 -19.20
CA ALA A 17 -11.52 7.03 -19.85
C ALA A 17 -10.78 8.15 -19.11
N GLU A 18 -10.85 8.14 -17.79
CA GLU A 18 -10.13 9.10 -16.92
C GLU A 18 -8.63 8.91 -17.03
N ALA A 19 -8.17 7.66 -17.03
CA ALA A 19 -6.75 7.34 -17.20
C ALA A 19 -6.22 7.85 -18.57
N ARG A 20 -6.96 7.66 -19.66
CA ARG A 20 -6.61 8.24 -20.97
C ARG A 20 -6.59 9.77 -20.94
N ALA A 21 -7.53 10.40 -20.24
CA ALA A 21 -7.58 11.86 -20.12
C ALA A 21 -6.34 12.44 -19.44
N VAL A 22 -5.67 11.69 -18.56
CA VAL A 22 -4.39 12.09 -17.97
C VAL A 22 -3.32 12.27 -19.04
N LEU A 23 -3.23 11.33 -19.98
CA LEU A 23 -2.26 11.42 -21.07
C LEU A 23 -2.63 12.49 -22.10
N VAL A 24 -3.90 12.60 -22.48
CA VAL A 24 -4.40 13.61 -23.45
C VAL A 24 -4.09 15.04 -22.97
N ARG A 25 -4.17 15.33 -21.67
CA ARG A 25 -3.77 16.64 -21.12
C ARG A 25 -2.29 16.96 -21.34
N ARG A 26 -1.43 15.93 -21.40
CA ARG A 26 0.03 16.10 -21.61
C ARG A 26 0.43 16.03 -23.07
N LEU A 27 -0.32 15.30 -23.88
CA LEU A 27 -0.06 15.07 -25.29
C LEU A 27 -1.38 15.27 -26.08
N PRO A 28 -1.80 16.55 -26.29
CA PRO A 28 -3.04 16.88 -26.98
C PRO A 28 -3.02 16.35 -28.42
N GLY A 29 -4.15 15.70 -28.83
CA GLY A 29 -4.29 15.15 -30.18
C GLY A 29 -3.63 13.79 -30.39
N ALA A 30 -3.00 13.20 -29.37
CA ALA A 30 -2.44 11.87 -29.48
C ALA A 30 -3.55 10.81 -29.59
N ALA A 31 -3.33 9.79 -30.42
CA ALA A 31 -4.08 8.55 -30.35
C ALA A 31 -3.68 7.82 -29.06
N THR A 32 -4.66 7.54 -28.20
CA THR A 32 -4.40 6.96 -26.87
C THR A 32 -5.11 5.64 -26.68
N SER A 33 -4.47 4.72 -25.99
CA SER A 33 -5.05 3.46 -25.50
C SER A 33 -4.83 3.32 -23.98
N ALA A 34 -5.69 2.58 -23.31
CA ALA A 34 -5.53 2.20 -21.93
C ALA A 34 -5.80 0.70 -21.78
N THR A 35 -4.86 -0.01 -21.20
CA THR A 35 -4.96 -1.43 -20.89
C THR A 35 -4.98 -1.61 -19.37
N ALA A 36 -5.96 -2.35 -18.87
CA ALA A 36 -6.01 -2.69 -17.46
C ALA A 36 -4.81 -3.59 -17.10
N VAL A 37 -4.13 -3.24 -16.03
CA VAL A 37 -3.05 -4.05 -15.45
C VAL A 37 -3.28 -4.16 -13.95
N VAL A 38 -2.90 -5.29 -13.40
CA VAL A 38 -3.03 -5.56 -11.97
C VAL A 38 -1.64 -5.60 -11.38
N HIS A 39 -1.44 -4.91 -10.26
CA HIS A 39 -0.16 -4.90 -9.57
C HIS A 39 -0.30 -5.57 -8.21
N PRO A 40 0.39 -6.69 -7.95
CA PRO A 40 0.30 -7.39 -6.68
C PRO A 40 1.14 -6.72 -5.60
N TYR A 41 0.58 -6.66 -4.38
CA TYR A 41 1.21 -6.16 -3.16
C TYR A 41 1.02 -7.15 -2.02
N TRP A 42 1.96 -7.14 -1.08
CA TRP A 42 1.75 -7.66 0.26
C TRP A 42 1.13 -6.57 1.13
N TRP A 43 0.04 -6.88 1.81
CA TRP A 43 -0.60 -6.00 2.78
C TRP A 43 -0.23 -6.45 4.20
N VAL A 44 0.43 -5.56 4.91
CA VAL A 44 0.82 -5.74 6.30
C VAL A 44 0.04 -4.75 7.16
N ARG A 45 -0.81 -5.28 8.04
CA ARG A 45 -1.56 -4.49 9.02
C ARG A 45 -0.84 -4.52 10.36
N ALA A 46 -0.50 -3.38 10.90
CA ALA A 46 0.30 -3.27 12.11
C ALA A 46 -0.27 -2.27 13.10
N GLY A 47 -0.18 -2.61 14.38
CA GLY A 47 -0.46 -1.71 15.50
C GLY A 47 0.80 -0.97 15.95
N VAL A 48 0.69 0.34 16.13
CA VAL A 48 1.77 1.17 16.69
C VAL A 48 1.36 1.69 18.05
N ARG A 49 2.02 1.22 19.08
CA ARG A 49 1.71 1.57 20.46
C ARG A 49 2.84 2.34 21.12
N ARG A 50 2.52 3.35 21.90
CA ARG A 50 3.49 4.00 22.79
C ARG A 50 3.79 3.10 23.98
N THR A 51 5.07 2.83 24.23
CA THR A 51 5.51 2.25 25.48
C THR A 51 5.80 3.40 26.44
N GLY A 52 4.79 3.79 27.23
CA GLY A 52 4.99 4.80 28.28
C GLY A 52 5.99 4.28 29.31
N LEU A 53 6.86 5.15 29.82
CA LEU A 53 7.50 4.95 31.11
C LEU A 53 6.36 4.71 32.12
N ARG A 54 6.14 3.47 32.52
CA ARG A 54 5.42 3.20 33.77
C ARG A 54 6.24 3.91 34.82
N ARG A 55 5.81 5.13 35.18
CA ARG A 55 6.29 5.80 36.35
C ARG A 55 5.98 4.84 37.50
N ALA A 56 6.99 4.11 37.97
CA ALA A 56 6.95 3.41 39.24
C ALA A 56 6.77 4.47 40.33
N GLY A 57 5.54 4.95 40.47
CA GLY A 57 5.07 5.95 41.41
C GLY A 57 4.18 5.28 42.42
N ARG A 58 4.70 5.11 43.64
CA ARG A 58 3.98 4.87 44.88
C ARG A 58 2.61 5.52 44.88
N GLY A 59 1.58 4.73 45.22
CA GLY A 59 0.29 5.25 45.60
C GLY A 59 -0.84 4.28 45.19
N ALA A 60 -1.18 3.37 46.15
CA ALA A 60 -2.45 2.67 46.13
C ALA A 60 -3.58 3.71 46.19
N GLY A 61 -4.26 3.93 45.10
CA GLY A 61 -5.48 4.71 45.00
C GLY A 61 -6.38 4.05 43.99
N ALA A 62 -7.40 3.32 44.47
CA ALA A 62 -8.43 2.72 43.68
C ALA A 62 -9.24 3.83 42.99
N GLY A 63 -9.05 4.00 41.71
CA GLY A 63 -9.83 4.82 40.83
C GLY A 63 -9.94 4.09 39.50
N ALA A 64 -11.03 3.29 39.33
CA ALA A 64 -11.37 2.64 38.08
C ALA A 64 -11.83 3.70 37.06
N GLY A 65 -10.89 4.34 36.42
CA GLY A 65 -11.13 5.11 35.20
C GLY A 65 -10.92 4.19 34.01
N ALA A 66 -12.01 3.67 33.45
CA ALA A 66 -12.02 2.92 32.20
C ALA A 66 -11.62 3.83 31.02
N GLY A 67 -10.34 4.11 30.90
CA GLY A 67 -9.75 4.61 29.64
C GLY A 67 -9.50 3.40 28.77
N GLY A 68 -10.52 2.99 28.01
CA GLY A 68 -10.40 1.97 26.97
C GLY A 68 -9.53 2.47 25.82
N GLY A 69 -8.23 2.55 26.02
CA GLY A 69 -7.29 2.71 24.92
C GLY A 69 -7.27 1.42 24.11
N ASP A 70 -7.44 1.54 22.82
CA ASP A 70 -7.34 0.42 21.87
C ASP A 70 -6.08 -0.41 22.21
N PRO A 71 -6.22 -1.73 22.50
CA PRO A 71 -5.10 -2.59 22.89
C PRO A 71 -4.00 -2.61 21.85
N LEU A 72 -4.30 -2.33 20.58
CA LEU A 72 -3.34 -2.32 19.46
C LEU A 72 -2.74 -0.93 19.17
N GLY A 73 -3.28 0.16 19.76
CA GLY A 73 -2.84 1.53 19.46
C GLY A 73 -3.32 2.02 18.09
N GLU A 74 -2.51 2.87 17.42
CA GLU A 74 -2.82 3.31 16.05
C GLU A 74 -2.63 2.13 15.08
N ILE A 75 -3.70 1.73 14.39
CA ILE A 75 -3.62 0.75 13.30
C ILE A 75 -3.12 1.44 12.04
N VAL A 76 -2.18 0.83 11.37
CA VAL A 76 -1.56 1.34 10.14
C VAL A 76 -1.45 0.22 9.13
N ASP A 77 -1.93 0.50 7.92
CA ASP A 77 -1.85 -0.39 6.79
C ASP A 77 -0.64 -0.03 5.90
N VAL A 78 0.17 -1.02 5.58
CA VAL A 78 1.34 -0.90 4.73
C VAL A 78 1.18 -1.82 3.53
N LEU A 79 1.35 -1.27 2.34
CA LEU A 79 1.42 -2.04 1.10
C LEU A 79 2.88 -2.13 0.65
N VAL A 80 3.34 -3.34 0.36
CA VAL A 80 4.70 -3.63 -0.09
C VAL A 80 4.64 -4.29 -1.45
N ASP A 81 5.24 -3.68 -2.46
CA ASP A 81 5.34 -4.22 -3.81
C ASP A 81 6.04 -5.58 -3.77
N VAL A 82 5.37 -6.61 -4.30
CA VAL A 82 5.85 -8.00 -4.18
C VAL A 82 7.17 -8.26 -4.92
N TYR A 83 7.57 -7.40 -5.85
CA TYR A 83 8.75 -7.60 -6.67
C TYR A 83 9.94 -6.75 -6.25
N SER A 84 9.68 -5.48 -5.96
CA SER A 84 10.75 -4.54 -5.61
C SER A 84 11.01 -4.44 -4.10
N GLY A 85 10.10 -4.94 -3.28
CA GLY A 85 10.14 -4.74 -1.83
C GLY A 85 9.93 -3.29 -1.40
N LYS A 86 9.55 -2.39 -2.31
CA LYS A 86 9.24 -1.01 -1.95
C LYS A 86 7.88 -0.96 -1.27
N GLY A 87 7.84 -0.39 -0.08
CA GLY A 87 6.62 -0.25 0.69
C GLY A 87 6.18 1.21 0.81
N PHE A 88 4.89 1.40 1.03
CA PHE A 88 4.30 2.68 1.43
C PHE A 88 3.19 2.48 2.44
N ILE A 89 2.97 3.49 3.26
CA ILE A 89 1.86 3.51 4.21
C ILE A 89 0.62 3.93 3.45
N ALA A 90 -0.39 3.07 3.45
CA ALA A 90 -1.66 3.37 2.83
C ALA A 90 -2.37 4.52 3.57
N ALA A 91 -2.88 5.48 2.83
CA ALA A 91 -3.72 6.56 3.37
C ALA A 91 -5.19 6.14 3.50
N PHE A 92 -5.49 4.89 3.18
CA PHE A 92 -6.81 4.28 3.19
C PHE A 92 -6.72 2.87 3.80
N GLU A 93 -7.82 2.37 4.32
CA GLU A 93 -7.92 0.96 4.70
C GLU A 93 -8.16 0.12 3.44
N PRO A 94 -7.27 -0.84 3.12
CA PRO A 94 -7.48 -1.71 1.97
C PRO A 94 -8.76 -2.53 2.14
N HIS A 95 -9.70 -2.32 1.24
CA HIS A 95 -10.95 -3.07 1.16
C HIS A 95 -11.27 -3.38 -0.30
N GLY A 96 -11.96 -4.47 -0.53
CA GLY A 96 -12.28 -4.89 -1.89
C GLY A 96 -12.91 -6.27 -1.92
N GLU A 97 -12.96 -6.84 -3.09
CA GLU A 97 -13.50 -8.17 -3.29
C GLU A 97 -12.48 -9.23 -2.83
N PRO A 98 -12.91 -10.25 -2.06
CA PRO A 98 -12.06 -11.39 -1.75
C PRO A 98 -11.63 -12.10 -3.04
N VAL A 99 -10.39 -12.51 -3.09
CA VAL A 99 -9.79 -13.24 -4.22
C VAL A 99 -9.21 -14.54 -3.70
N GLU A 100 -9.41 -15.61 -4.45
CA GLU A 100 -8.81 -16.90 -4.14
C GLU A 100 -7.28 -16.84 -4.24
N GLU A 101 -6.59 -17.60 -3.38
CA GLU A 101 -5.13 -17.67 -3.39
C GLU A 101 -4.58 -18.01 -4.79
N ALA A 102 -5.22 -18.94 -5.49
CA ALA A 102 -4.82 -19.35 -6.84
C ALA A 102 -4.86 -18.18 -7.83
N GLU A 103 -5.83 -17.28 -7.71
CA GLU A 103 -5.94 -16.10 -8.55
C GLU A 103 -4.84 -15.07 -8.24
N PHE A 104 -4.53 -14.86 -6.95
CA PHE A 104 -3.42 -14.02 -6.55
C PHE A 104 -2.10 -14.56 -7.08
N VAL A 105 -1.86 -15.87 -6.92
CA VAL A 105 -0.66 -16.53 -7.45
C VAL A 105 -0.58 -16.45 -8.96
N ALA A 106 -1.71 -16.60 -9.67
CA ALA A 106 -1.74 -16.45 -11.13
C ALA A 106 -1.44 -15.03 -11.62
N ALA A 107 -1.67 -14.02 -10.78
CA ALA A 107 -1.32 -12.63 -11.08
C ALA A 107 0.17 -12.32 -10.86
N LEU A 108 0.94 -13.25 -10.29
CA LEU A 108 2.38 -13.09 -10.11
C LEU A 108 3.11 -13.42 -11.41
N GLU A 109 3.76 -12.43 -12.01
CA GLU A 109 4.55 -12.59 -13.25
C GLU A 109 5.94 -13.19 -12.99
N ARG A 110 6.43 -13.12 -11.77
CA ARG A 110 7.73 -13.59 -11.31
C ARG A 110 7.72 -13.91 -9.82
N THR A 111 8.78 -14.53 -9.31
CA THR A 111 8.92 -14.87 -7.90
C THR A 111 8.77 -13.61 -7.02
N PRO A 112 7.81 -13.59 -6.10
CA PRO A 112 7.63 -12.48 -5.16
C PRO A 112 8.70 -12.52 -4.06
N ILE A 113 8.91 -11.39 -3.39
CA ILE A 113 9.64 -11.39 -2.12
C ILE A 113 8.87 -12.19 -1.07
N PRO A 114 9.56 -12.83 -0.10
CA PRO A 114 8.91 -13.51 1.00
C PRO A 114 8.04 -12.55 1.84
N GLU A 115 6.97 -13.08 2.44
CA GLU A 115 6.10 -12.33 3.35
C GLU A 115 6.86 -11.75 4.55
N ASP A 116 7.83 -12.50 5.08
CA ASP A 116 8.67 -12.03 6.19
C ASP A 116 9.48 -10.79 5.81
N ASP A 117 9.97 -10.72 4.58
CA ASP A 117 10.67 -9.53 4.07
C ASP A 117 9.71 -8.34 3.98
N ALA A 118 8.47 -8.56 3.54
CA ALA A 118 7.45 -7.52 3.51
C ALA A 118 7.11 -7.00 4.93
N VAL A 119 7.07 -7.89 5.92
CA VAL A 119 6.89 -7.52 7.33
C VAL A 119 8.05 -6.64 7.82
N GLU A 120 9.28 -6.98 7.49
CA GLU A 120 10.45 -6.17 7.88
C GLU A 120 10.44 -4.79 7.19
N VAL A 121 10.06 -4.71 5.93
CA VAL A 121 9.87 -3.43 5.22
C VAL A 121 8.80 -2.59 5.93
N ALA A 122 7.66 -3.17 6.28
CA ALA A 122 6.59 -2.48 7.00
C ALA A 122 7.08 -1.96 8.37
N ARG A 123 7.78 -2.79 9.14
CA ARG A 123 8.37 -2.39 10.44
C ARG A 123 9.31 -1.20 10.29
N ASN A 124 10.18 -1.20 9.29
CA ASN A 124 11.15 -0.14 9.05
C ASN A 124 10.47 1.18 8.63
N LEU A 125 9.45 1.12 7.79
CA LEU A 125 8.62 2.28 7.43
C LEU A 125 7.93 2.89 8.65
N LEU A 126 7.33 2.04 9.49
CA LEU A 126 6.63 2.48 10.70
C LEU A 126 7.60 3.05 11.73
N ARG A 127 8.78 2.45 11.92
CA ARG A 127 9.84 3.02 12.77
C ARG A 127 10.23 4.41 12.30
N THR A 128 10.45 4.60 11.00
CA THR A 128 10.80 5.90 10.41
C THR A 128 9.68 6.92 10.60
N ARG A 129 8.41 6.53 10.37
CA ARG A 129 7.25 7.40 10.59
C ARG A 129 7.15 7.85 12.05
N VAL A 130 7.29 6.91 12.99
CA VAL A 130 7.21 7.19 14.42
C VAL A 130 8.33 8.13 14.87
N GLN A 131 9.57 7.87 14.45
CA GLN A 131 10.72 8.73 14.76
C GLN A 131 10.53 10.17 14.28
N ARG A 132 9.90 10.38 13.09
CA ARG A 132 9.60 11.71 12.56
C ARG A 132 8.46 12.42 13.31
N ARG A 133 7.46 11.66 13.79
CA ARG A 133 6.25 12.22 14.41
C ARG A 133 6.39 12.43 15.92
N TRP A 134 7.16 11.60 16.61
CA TRP A 134 7.29 11.62 18.06
C TRP A 134 8.66 12.14 18.49
N LYS A 135 8.65 13.06 19.44
CA LYS A 135 9.89 13.61 20.01
C LYS A 135 10.75 12.51 20.61
N LEU A 136 12.07 12.65 20.45
CA LEU A 136 13.09 11.77 21.01
C LEU A 136 12.79 11.46 22.51
N GLY A 137 12.86 10.18 22.89
CA GLY A 137 12.70 9.72 24.28
C GLY A 137 11.41 8.98 24.59
N MET A 138 10.46 8.89 23.65
CA MET A 138 9.26 8.06 23.85
C MET A 138 9.47 6.69 23.19
N GLY A 139 9.40 5.63 24.00
CA GLY A 139 9.40 4.26 23.48
C GLY A 139 8.13 3.96 22.68
N TYR A 140 8.26 3.09 21.71
CA TYR A 140 7.14 2.58 20.94
C TYR A 140 7.36 1.11 20.60
N ARG A 141 6.25 0.42 20.31
CA ARG A 141 6.25 -0.96 19.85
C ARG A 141 5.42 -1.05 18.58
N VAL A 142 5.94 -1.77 17.61
CA VAL A 142 5.23 -2.13 16.37
C VAL A 142 4.89 -3.60 16.44
N GLU A 143 3.62 -3.94 16.39
CA GLU A 143 3.10 -5.31 16.43
C GLU A 143 2.33 -5.58 15.15
N ILE A 144 2.54 -6.74 14.53
CA ILE A 144 1.74 -7.16 13.38
C ILE A 144 0.38 -7.58 13.91
N ALA A 145 -0.68 -6.93 13.44
CA ALA A 145 -2.03 -7.09 13.95
C ALA A 145 -2.76 -8.28 13.33
N GLU A 146 -2.46 -8.58 12.07
CA GLU A 146 -3.08 -9.65 11.30
C GLU A 146 -2.03 -10.37 10.44
N PRO A 147 -2.31 -11.61 9.99
CA PRO A 147 -1.48 -12.28 8.98
C PRO A 147 -1.34 -11.43 7.72
N VAL A 148 -0.21 -11.54 7.05
CA VAL A 148 0.03 -10.86 5.77
C VAL A 148 -0.96 -11.38 4.73
N ARG A 149 -1.48 -10.48 3.89
CA ARG A 149 -2.43 -10.81 2.82
C ARG A 149 -1.91 -10.33 1.48
N GLY A 150 -2.32 -10.99 0.41
CA GLY A 150 -2.13 -10.50 -0.94
C GLY A 150 -3.14 -9.38 -1.26
N VAL A 151 -2.72 -8.39 -2.04
CA VAL A 151 -3.61 -7.35 -2.57
C VAL A 151 -3.33 -7.17 -4.05
N LEU A 152 -4.37 -7.24 -4.86
CA LEU A 152 -4.36 -6.94 -6.29
C LEU A 152 -4.83 -5.50 -6.50
N LYS A 153 -3.91 -4.61 -6.84
CA LYS A 153 -4.18 -3.19 -7.06
C LYS A 153 -4.42 -2.92 -8.55
N PRO A 154 -5.58 -2.34 -8.94
CA PRO A 154 -5.83 -1.99 -10.32
C PRO A 154 -5.01 -0.78 -10.75
N ASN A 155 -4.48 -0.83 -11.96
CA ASN A 155 -3.80 0.27 -12.62
C ASN A 155 -4.15 0.27 -14.12
N TRP A 156 -3.80 1.34 -14.81
CA TRP A 156 -3.94 1.47 -16.24
C TRP A 156 -2.57 1.73 -16.88
N LEU A 157 -2.19 0.86 -17.80
CA LEU A 157 -1.08 1.15 -18.69
C LEU A 157 -1.63 1.97 -19.86
N VAL A 158 -1.30 3.26 -19.87
CA VAL A 158 -1.78 4.20 -20.87
C VAL A 158 -0.66 4.51 -21.85
N SER A 159 -0.92 4.29 -23.12
CA SER A 159 0.01 4.60 -24.20
C SER A 159 -0.60 5.65 -25.12
N GLY A 160 0.22 6.56 -25.60
CA GLY A 160 -0.21 7.57 -26.57
C GLY A 160 0.91 7.94 -27.52
N ARG A 161 0.52 8.31 -28.73
CA ARG A 161 1.43 8.72 -29.79
C ARG A 161 0.84 9.88 -30.59
N ASP A 162 1.67 10.88 -30.82
CA ASP A 162 1.42 11.92 -31.81
C ASP A 162 2.47 11.86 -32.95
N ARG A 163 2.63 12.92 -33.72
CA ARG A 163 3.60 12.98 -34.82
C ARG A 163 5.06 13.07 -34.37
N THR A 164 5.28 13.47 -33.13
CA THR A 164 6.60 13.82 -32.59
C THR A 164 7.01 13.01 -31.39
N HIS A 165 6.05 12.43 -30.67
CA HIS A 165 6.33 11.72 -29.42
C HIS A 165 5.51 10.46 -29.27
N ALA A 166 6.10 9.47 -28.60
CA ALA A 166 5.41 8.31 -28.04
C ALA A 166 5.61 8.31 -26.52
N VAL A 167 4.52 8.18 -25.77
CA VAL A 167 4.53 8.21 -24.30
C VAL A 167 3.80 7.00 -23.76
N GLN A 168 4.37 6.40 -22.74
CA GLN A 168 3.74 5.35 -21.95
C GLN A 168 3.77 5.72 -20.47
N MET A 169 2.64 5.58 -19.78
CA MET A 169 2.51 5.87 -18.37
C MET A 169 1.65 4.84 -17.66
N LEU A 170 1.94 4.66 -16.38
CA LEU A 170 1.10 3.92 -15.46
C LEU A 170 0.21 4.92 -14.72
N VAL A 171 -1.09 4.70 -14.75
CA VAL A 171 -2.08 5.50 -14.02
C VAL A 171 -2.70 4.63 -12.95
N ASP A 172 -2.71 5.13 -11.73
CA ASP A 172 -3.28 4.47 -10.58
C ASP A 172 -4.80 4.34 -10.72
N GLY A 173 -5.32 3.14 -10.58
CA GLY A 173 -6.74 2.85 -10.68
C GLY A 173 -7.56 3.30 -9.46
N LEU A 174 -6.91 3.72 -8.36
CA LEU A 174 -7.60 4.20 -7.16
C LEU A 174 -7.79 5.72 -7.17
N ASP A 175 -6.74 6.49 -7.50
CA ASP A 175 -6.75 7.94 -7.34
C ASP A 175 -6.37 8.71 -8.61
N GLY A 176 -6.02 8.02 -9.69
CA GLY A 176 -5.60 8.63 -10.95
C GLY A 176 -4.21 9.25 -10.94
N THR A 177 -3.44 9.09 -9.87
CA THR A 177 -2.02 9.48 -9.87
C THR A 177 -1.27 8.70 -10.95
N HIS A 178 -0.20 9.24 -11.47
CA HIS A 178 0.45 8.63 -12.61
C HIS A 178 1.97 8.75 -12.56
N PHE A 179 2.61 7.79 -13.21
CA PHE A 179 4.05 7.72 -13.40
C PHE A 179 4.36 7.50 -14.88
N VAL A 180 5.27 8.30 -15.45
CA VAL A 180 5.73 8.14 -16.84
C VAL A 180 6.77 7.03 -16.89
N ILE A 181 6.48 5.96 -17.63
CA ILE A 181 7.39 4.83 -17.83
C ILE A 181 8.40 5.17 -18.92
N SER A 182 7.91 5.70 -20.05
CA SER A 182 8.77 6.09 -21.16
C SER A 182 8.21 7.30 -21.90
N ALA A 183 9.10 8.14 -22.42
CA ALA A 183 8.79 9.21 -23.35
C ALA A 183 9.90 9.26 -24.40
N GLN A 184 9.54 9.14 -25.68
CA GLN A 184 10.46 9.08 -26.80
C GLN A 184 10.05 10.09 -27.86
N ALA A 185 11.01 10.84 -28.38
CA ALA A 185 10.85 11.59 -29.63
C ALA A 185 10.86 10.61 -30.83
N LEU A 186 10.05 10.89 -31.84
CA LEU A 186 9.88 10.05 -33.03
C LEU A 186 10.65 10.63 -34.22
#